data_9a576317db26151b5a6bfc86a03563e3
#
_entry.id   9a576317db26151b5a6bfc86a03563e3
#
_cell.length_a   1.000
_cell.length_b   1.000
_cell.length_c   1.000
_cell.angle_alpha   90.00
_cell.angle_beta   90.00
_cell.angle_gamma   90.00
#
_symmetry.space_group_name_H-M   'P 1'
#
loop_
_entity.id
_entity.type
_entity.pdbx_description
1 polymer ?
#
loop_
_entity_poly.entity_id
_entity_poly.type
_entity_poly.pdbx_seq_one_letter_code
_entity_poly.pdbx_strand_id
1 'polypeptide(L)'
;MTPEIEREFSDLSVSRETLERLEVYADLVKRWNPKINLVSRNSLQDLWTRHIKDSVQVFRCTDPNGHWVDLGSGGGFPGLVCAIMAIEEAPDVKFTLVESDQRKSAFLRTVIRECHANCRVISKRIEAIEPLHADILSARALADLKTLISFCNRHLSRSGIALLPKGANWKKELSDAREEWKFDAEPITSLTEPQAVILKIKGVTRG
;
A
#
# COMPACT_ATOMS: atom_id res chain seq x y z
N MET A 1 14.31 3.94 18.57
CA MET A 1 14.07 2.59 18.02
C MET A 1 14.40 1.54 19.06
N THR A 2 13.54 0.51 19.23
CA THR A 2 13.81 -0.57 20.19
C THR A 2 14.55 -1.72 19.49
N PRO A 3 15.44 -2.48 20.20
CA PRO A 3 16.12 -3.65 19.64
C PRO A 3 15.17 -4.74 19.13
N GLU A 4 13.92 -4.75 19.60
CA GLU A 4 12.87 -5.67 19.14
C GLU A 4 12.44 -5.36 17.72
N ILE A 5 12.23 -4.09 17.39
CA ILE A 5 11.88 -3.65 16.03
C ILE A 5 13.00 -3.99 15.04
N GLU A 6 14.26 -3.72 15.40
CA GLU A 6 15.41 -4.07 14.55
C GLU A 6 15.47 -5.57 14.23
N ARG A 7 15.22 -6.44 15.23
CA ARG A 7 15.16 -7.89 15.02
C ARG A 7 13.99 -8.31 14.15
N GLU A 8 12.81 -7.71 14.36
CA GLU A 8 11.61 -8.04 13.59
C GLU A 8 11.74 -7.74 12.09
N PHE A 9 12.58 -6.76 11.74
CA PHE A 9 12.81 -6.34 10.35
C PHE A 9 14.13 -6.85 9.75
N SER A 10 14.95 -7.61 10.50
CA SER A 10 16.23 -8.14 10.03
C SER A 10 16.11 -8.98 8.76
N ASP A 11 15.06 -9.81 8.68
CA ASP A 11 14.80 -10.69 7.53
C ASP A 11 14.28 -9.95 6.27
N LEU A 12 13.91 -8.69 6.42
CA LEU A 12 13.38 -7.86 5.35
C LEU A 12 14.41 -6.87 4.78
N SER A 13 15.65 -6.92 5.28
CA SER A 13 16.76 -6.07 4.83
C SER A 13 16.43 -4.58 4.80
N VAL A 14 15.78 -4.08 5.86
CA VAL A 14 15.45 -2.65 6.01
C VAL A 14 16.60 -1.94 6.70
N SER A 15 17.10 -0.85 6.13
CA SER A 15 18.18 -0.06 6.70
C SER A 15 17.76 0.61 8.01
N ARG A 16 18.75 0.99 8.83
CA ARG A 16 18.48 1.71 10.06
C ARG A 16 17.86 3.09 9.80
N GLU A 17 18.32 3.78 8.80
CA GLU A 17 17.83 5.10 8.40
C GLU A 17 16.36 5.01 7.95
N THR A 18 15.99 3.98 7.20
CA THR A 18 14.60 3.71 6.81
C THR A 18 13.75 3.38 8.04
N LEU A 19 14.24 2.57 8.97
CA LEU A 19 13.52 2.26 10.22
C LEU A 19 13.30 3.52 11.08
N GLU A 20 14.25 4.44 11.17
CA GLU A 20 14.11 5.71 11.87
C GLU A 20 12.99 6.58 11.24
N ARG A 21 12.88 6.63 9.91
CA ARG A 21 11.77 7.31 9.22
C ARG A 21 10.43 6.63 9.47
N LEU A 22 10.40 5.30 9.47
CA LEU A 22 9.19 4.52 9.80
C LEU A 22 8.75 4.73 11.25
N GLU A 23 9.68 4.95 12.19
CA GLU A 23 9.38 5.29 13.58
C GLU A 23 8.71 6.67 13.68
N VAL A 24 9.23 7.68 12.97
CA VAL A 24 8.57 9.01 12.85
C VAL A 24 7.15 8.86 12.33
N TYR A 25 6.96 8.06 11.29
CA TYR A 25 5.63 7.78 10.74
C TYR A 25 4.72 7.05 11.74
N ALA A 26 5.21 6.02 12.42
CA ALA A 26 4.44 5.28 13.43
C ALA A 26 3.96 6.19 14.56
N ASP A 27 4.80 7.11 15.03
CA ASP A 27 4.44 8.07 16.08
C ASP A 27 3.41 9.09 15.60
N LEU A 28 3.49 9.52 14.34
CA LEU A 28 2.44 10.34 13.74
C LEU A 28 1.11 9.58 13.66
N VAL A 29 1.10 8.30 13.26
CA VAL A 29 -0.12 7.47 13.27
C VAL A 29 -0.72 7.42 14.66
N LYS A 30 0.05 7.09 15.69
CA LYS A 30 -0.42 7.01 17.08
C LYS A 30 -1.03 8.33 17.55
N ARG A 31 -0.41 9.46 17.19
CA ARG A 31 -0.85 10.82 17.59
C ARG A 31 -2.14 11.26 16.89
N TRP A 32 -2.31 10.92 15.62
CA TRP A 32 -3.47 11.34 14.80
C TRP A 32 -4.65 10.37 14.91
N ASN A 33 -4.40 9.07 15.11
CA ASN A 33 -5.42 8.03 15.10
C ASN A 33 -6.62 8.29 16.00
N PRO A 34 -6.48 8.82 17.23
CA PRO A 34 -7.62 9.13 18.09
C PRO A 34 -8.59 10.17 17.50
N LYS A 35 -8.14 10.99 16.55
CA LYS A 35 -8.92 12.09 15.96
C LYS A 35 -9.55 11.72 14.61
N ILE A 36 -8.89 10.88 13.79
CA ILE A 36 -9.30 10.65 12.40
C ILE A 36 -9.40 9.18 11.98
N ASN A 37 -9.23 8.23 12.89
CA ASN A 37 -9.36 6.78 12.62
C ASN A 37 -8.56 6.32 11.39
N LEU A 38 -7.24 6.38 11.45
CA LEU A 38 -6.33 5.93 10.39
C LEU A 38 -6.28 4.41 10.30
N VAL A 39 -6.26 3.76 11.47
CA VAL A 39 -6.29 2.31 11.66
C VAL A 39 -7.23 1.95 12.81
N SER A 40 -7.70 0.70 12.88
CA SER A 40 -8.55 0.26 13.98
C SER A 40 -7.80 0.33 15.33
N ARG A 41 -8.54 0.50 16.44
CA ARG A 41 -7.93 0.55 17.78
C ARG A 41 -7.14 -0.71 18.11
N ASN A 42 -7.64 -1.87 17.73
CA ASN A 42 -6.98 -3.15 17.98
C ASN A 42 -5.68 -3.27 17.17
N SER A 43 -5.70 -2.85 15.90
CA SER A 43 -4.52 -2.95 15.04
C SER A 43 -3.47 -1.86 15.31
N LEU A 44 -3.82 -0.82 16.08
CA LEU A 44 -2.85 0.20 16.51
C LEU A 44 -1.81 -0.36 17.51
N GLN A 45 -2.18 -1.37 18.30
CA GLN A 45 -1.26 -2.05 19.21
C GLN A 45 -0.21 -2.86 18.43
N ASP A 46 -0.62 -3.43 17.29
CA ASP A 46 0.21 -4.25 16.42
C ASP A 46 0.66 -3.48 15.16
N LEU A 47 0.84 -2.14 15.28
CA LEU A 47 1.10 -1.25 14.14
C LEU A 47 2.31 -1.70 13.31
N TRP A 48 3.39 -2.09 13.99
CA TRP A 48 4.62 -2.52 13.34
C TRP A 48 4.44 -3.81 12.57
N THR A 49 3.86 -4.82 13.16
CA THR A 49 3.66 -6.12 12.52
C THR A 49 2.57 -6.07 11.46
N ARG A 50 1.35 -5.61 11.83
CA ARG A 50 0.16 -5.69 10.97
C ARG A 50 0.07 -4.63 9.88
N HIS A 51 0.80 -3.53 10.01
CA HIS A 51 0.72 -2.46 9.03
C HIS A 51 2.07 -2.16 8.38
N ILE A 52 3.12 -1.92 9.16
CA ILE A 52 4.42 -1.55 8.61
C ILE A 52 5.08 -2.76 7.95
N LYS A 53 5.21 -3.89 8.64
CA LYS A 53 5.83 -5.12 8.11
C LYS A 53 5.10 -5.67 6.88
N ASP A 54 3.76 -5.73 6.93
CA ASP A 54 2.93 -6.10 5.78
C ASP A 54 3.22 -5.19 4.57
N SER A 55 3.36 -3.89 4.81
CA SER A 55 3.62 -2.92 3.74
C SER A 55 5.04 -3.03 3.18
N VAL A 56 6.04 -3.33 4.03
CA VAL A 56 7.41 -3.66 3.58
C VAL A 56 7.39 -4.91 2.70
N GLN A 57 6.60 -5.93 3.05
CA GLN A 57 6.43 -7.10 2.20
C GLN A 57 5.83 -6.73 0.83
N VAL A 58 4.86 -5.81 0.77
CA VAL A 58 4.31 -5.33 -0.51
C VAL A 58 5.40 -4.70 -1.37
N PHE A 59 6.29 -3.89 -0.78
CA PHE A 59 7.43 -3.31 -1.49
C PHE A 59 8.37 -4.39 -2.05
N ARG A 60 8.62 -5.45 -1.29
CA ARG A 60 9.48 -6.59 -1.68
C ARG A 60 8.87 -7.52 -2.74
N CYS A 61 7.56 -7.42 -3.04
CA CYS A 61 6.89 -8.23 -4.05
C CYS A 61 7.20 -7.81 -5.50
N THR A 62 7.95 -6.73 -5.70
CA THR A 62 8.30 -6.22 -7.03
C THR A 62 9.67 -5.55 -7.00
N ASP A 63 10.19 -5.25 -8.18
CA ASP A 63 11.33 -4.36 -8.38
C ASP A 63 10.77 -2.95 -8.70
N PRO A 64 10.77 -2.02 -7.73
CA PRO A 64 10.06 -0.76 -7.88
C PRO A 64 10.69 0.13 -8.95
N ASN A 65 9.88 0.59 -9.90
CA ASN A 65 10.29 1.51 -10.94
C ASN A 65 9.11 2.41 -11.39
N GLY A 66 9.41 3.49 -12.07
CA GLY A 66 8.44 4.38 -12.71
C GLY A 66 7.49 5.06 -11.72
N HIS A 67 6.18 4.87 -11.91
CA HIS A 67 5.13 5.54 -11.15
C HIS A 67 4.34 4.53 -10.30
N TRP A 68 4.43 4.66 -8.97
CA TRP A 68 3.65 3.88 -8.01
C TRP A 68 2.42 4.67 -7.55
N VAL A 69 1.24 4.11 -7.72
CA VAL A 69 -0.03 4.68 -7.26
C VAL A 69 -0.61 3.82 -6.14
N ASP A 70 -0.98 4.42 -5.02
CA ASP A 70 -1.69 3.76 -3.93
C ASP A 70 -3.11 4.31 -3.86
N LEU A 71 -4.11 3.44 -4.06
CA LEU A 71 -5.53 3.82 -4.10
C LEU A 71 -6.21 3.62 -2.75
N GLY A 72 -6.95 4.65 -2.31
CA GLY A 72 -7.63 4.63 -1.01
C GLY A 72 -6.64 4.57 0.14
N SER A 73 -5.60 5.37 0.10
CA SER A 73 -4.42 5.26 0.96
C SER A 73 -4.70 5.33 2.46
N GLY A 74 -5.79 5.97 2.89
CA GLY A 74 -6.22 5.99 4.29
C GLY A 74 -5.15 6.47 5.25
N GLY A 75 -4.68 5.59 6.11
CA GLY A 75 -3.55 5.81 7.01
C GLY A 75 -2.17 5.78 6.33
N GLY A 76 -2.10 5.52 5.01
CA GLY A 76 -0.85 5.47 4.25
C GLY A 76 -0.27 4.06 4.05
N PHE A 77 -1.08 3.02 4.26
CA PHE A 77 -0.65 1.64 4.13
C PHE A 77 -1.25 0.97 2.88
N PRO A 78 -0.43 0.41 1.96
CA PRO A 78 1.02 0.30 2.03
C PRO A 78 1.78 1.52 1.47
N GLY A 79 1.13 2.47 0.78
CA GLY A 79 1.75 3.46 -0.08
C GLY A 79 2.85 4.31 0.56
N LEU A 80 2.64 4.84 1.80
CA LEU A 80 3.67 5.64 2.48
C LEU A 80 4.86 4.81 2.96
N VAL A 81 4.63 3.57 3.43
CA VAL A 81 5.74 2.69 3.80
C VAL A 81 6.59 2.41 2.56
N CYS A 82 5.96 2.06 1.42
CA CYS A 82 6.67 1.84 0.16
C CYS A 82 7.43 3.11 -0.29
N ALA A 83 6.83 4.29 -0.15
CA ALA A 83 7.49 5.55 -0.50
C ALA A 83 8.70 5.86 0.41
N ILE A 84 8.63 5.52 1.70
CA ILE A 84 9.74 5.67 2.66
C ILE A 84 10.87 4.67 2.33
N MET A 85 10.54 3.40 2.03
CA MET A 85 11.51 2.40 1.59
C MET A 85 12.25 2.87 0.32
N ALA A 86 11.51 3.44 -0.63
CA ALA A 86 12.04 3.89 -1.91
C ALA A 86 13.03 5.05 -1.81
N ILE A 87 13.07 5.81 -0.71
CA ILE A 87 14.04 6.90 -0.53
C ILE A 87 15.48 6.42 -0.76
N GLU A 88 15.80 5.22 -0.28
CA GLU A 88 17.13 4.63 -0.40
C GLU A 88 17.23 3.59 -1.51
N GLU A 89 16.20 2.78 -1.69
CA GLU A 89 16.28 1.60 -2.54
C GLU A 89 15.80 1.85 -3.99
N ALA A 90 14.97 2.88 -4.21
CA ALA A 90 14.43 3.22 -5.52
C ALA A 90 14.10 4.72 -5.62
N PRO A 91 15.10 5.63 -5.49
CA PRO A 91 14.89 7.08 -5.33
C PRO A 91 14.21 7.75 -6.53
N ASP A 92 14.27 7.13 -7.70
CA ASP A 92 13.67 7.66 -8.94
C ASP A 92 12.16 7.35 -9.05
N VAL A 93 11.62 6.46 -8.20
CA VAL A 93 10.20 6.10 -8.20
C VAL A 93 9.36 7.27 -7.67
N LYS A 94 8.32 7.60 -8.43
CA LYS A 94 7.36 8.65 -8.06
C LYS A 94 6.13 8.02 -7.43
N PHE A 95 5.75 8.45 -6.24
CA PHE A 95 4.55 7.97 -5.57
C PHE A 95 3.39 8.94 -5.68
N THR A 96 2.18 8.40 -5.90
CA THR A 96 0.92 9.14 -5.83
C THR A 96 -0.05 8.40 -4.93
N LEU A 97 -0.48 9.04 -3.84
CA LEU A 97 -1.50 8.53 -2.94
C LEU A 97 -2.86 9.15 -3.28
N VAL A 98 -3.89 8.33 -3.47
CA VAL A 98 -5.25 8.79 -3.74
C VAL A 98 -6.10 8.55 -2.50
N GLU A 99 -6.62 9.63 -1.90
CA GLU A 99 -7.46 9.58 -0.70
C GLU A 99 -8.55 10.66 -0.75
N SER A 100 -9.79 10.27 -0.57
CA SER A 100 -10.92 11.22 -0.67
C SER A 100 -11.21 11.99 0.63
N ASP A 101 -10.87 11.47 1.80
CA ASP A 101 -11.02 12.17 3.08
C ASP A 101 -9.94 13.25 3.24
N GLN A 102 -10.38 14.51 3.38
CA GLN A 102 -9.47 15.65 3.48
C GLN A 102 -8.58 15.61 4.73
N ARG A 103 -9.09 15.07 5.85
CA ARG A 103 -8.33 14.97 7.10
C ARG A 103 -7.23 13.90 6.97
N LYS A 104 -7.55 12.75 6.35
CA LYS A 104 -6.56 11.71 6.04
C LYS A 104 -5.55 12.23 5.03
N SER A 105 -5.98 12.97 4.00
CA SER A 105 -5.08 13.61 3.04
C SER A 105 -4.13 14.61 3.70
N ALA A 106 -4.58 15.37 4.70
CA ALA A 106 -3.73 16.28 5.48
C ALA A 106 -2.71 15.52 6.32
N PHE A 107 -3.12 14.40 6.93
CA PHE A 107 -2.22 13.48 7.63
C PHE A 107 -1.14 12.93 6.68
N LEU A 108 -1.52 12.39 5.52
CA LEU A 108 -0.58 11.86 4.53
C LEU A 108 0.47 12.90 4.12
N ARG A 109 0.05 14.14 3.83
CA ARG A 109 0.98 15.24 3.52
C ARG A 109 1.92 15.58 4.68
N THR A 110 1.45 15.46 5.93
CA THR A 110 2.29 15.64 7.11
C THR A 110 3.38 14.58 7.16
N VAL A 111 3.05 13.30 6.99
CA VAL A 111 4.03 12.21 6.97
C VAL A 111 5.03 12.39 5.82
N ILE A 112 4.57 12.71 4.62
CA ILE A 112 5.43 12.95 3.44
C ILE A 112 6.48 14.02 3.76
N ARG A 113 6.09 15.13 4.39
CA ARG A 113 7.00 16.21 4.77
C ARG A 113 7.99 15.78 5.84
N GLU A 114 7.51 15.14 6.93
CA GLU A 114 8.35 14.76 8.06
C GLU A 114 9.35 13.63 7.71
N CYS A 115 8.96 12.72 6.79
CA CYS A 115 9.82 11.62 6.34
C CYS A 115 10.58 11.94 5.04
N HIS A 116 10.39 13.11 4.44
CA HIS A 116 11.01 13.52 3.16
C HIS A 116 10.75 12.54 2.00
N ALA A 117 9.56 11.92 1.95
CA ALA A 117 9.22 10.95 0.92
C ALA A 117 8.92 11.62 -0.43
N ASN A 118 9.39 11.05 -1.55
CA ASN A 118 9.08 11.50 -2.91
C ASN A 118 7.65 11.09 -3.31
N CYS A 119 6.66 11.75 -2.72
CA CYS A 119 5.27 11.36 -2.82
C CYS A 119 4.33 12.56 -2.87
N ARG A 120 3.25 12.46 -3.65
CA ARG A 120 2.16 13.45 -3.69
C ARG A 120 0.82 12.85 -3.30
N VAL A 121 -0.14 13.69 -2.88
CA VAL A 121 -1.49 13.28 -2.50
C VAL A 121 -2.53 13.92 -3.42
N ILE A 122 -3.39 13.10 -4.03
CA ILE A 122 -4.59 13.53 -4.75
C ILE A 122 -5.79 13.33 -3.82
N SER A 123 -6.39 14.46 -3.38
CA SER A 123 -7.54 14.44 -2.47
C SER A 123 -8.86 14.43 -3.25
N LYS A 124 -9.16 13.31 -3.91
CA LYS A 124 -10.36 13.09 -4.73
C LYS A 124 -10.83 11.64 -4.65
N ARG A 125 -12.07 11.38 -5.05
CA ARG A 125 -12.57 10.03 -5.31
C ARG A 125 -11.81 9.41 -6.49
N ILE A 126 -11.55 8.10 -6.42
CA ILE A 126 -10.79 7.35 -7.45
C ILE A 126 -11.49 7.45 -8.80
N GLU A 127 -12.80 7.37 -8.82
CA GLU A 127 -13.63 7.43 -10.02
C GLU A 127 -13.64 8.82 -10.68
N ALA A 128 -13.33 9.86 -9.91
CA ALA A 128 -13.37 11.27 -10.34
C ALA A 128 -12.02 11.81 -10.85
N ILE A 129 -11.00 10.95 -10.95
CA ILE A 129 -9.67 11.34 -11.45
C ILE A 129 -9.41 10.70 -12.81
N GLU A 130 -8.59 11.35 -13.63
CA GLU A 130 -8.13 10.81 -14.90
C GLU A 130 -7.26 9.56 -14.68
N PRO A 131 -7.15 8.66 -15.68
CA PRO A 131 -6.24 7.52 -15.61
C PRO A 131 -4.82 7.94 -15.23
N LEU A 132 -4.23 7.25 -14.26
CA LEU A 132 -2.90 7.60 -13.73
C LEU A 132 -1.75 6.87 -14.42
N HIS A 133 -2.07 5.85 -15.23
CA HIS A 133 -1.09 5.04 -15.99
C HIS A 133 0.06 4.53 -15.10
N ALA A 134 -0.30 3.97 -13.94
CA ALA A 134 0.65 3.48 -12.96
C ALA A 134 1.44 2.28 -13.47
N ASP A 135 2.73 2.25 -13.24
CA ASP A 135 3.56 1.06 -13.45
C ASP A 135 3.35 0.06 -12.31
N ILE A 136 3.13 0.56 -11.10
CA ILE A 136 2.77 -0.22 -9.93
C ILE A 136 1.56 0.42 -9.25
N LEU A 137 0.57 -0.41 -8.93
CA LEU A 137 -0.63 0.03 -8.21
C LEU A 137 -0.78 -0.80 -6.93
N SER A 138 -1.01 -0.14 -5.81
CA SER A 138 -1.38 -0.81 -4.56
C SER A 138 -2.73 -0.33 -4.04
N ALA A 139 -3.42 -1.21 -3.33
CA ALA A 139 -4.63 -0.87 -2.59
C ALA A 139 -4.84 -1.88 -1.47
N ARG A 140 -5.16 -1.42 -0.25
CA ARG A 140 -5.45 -2.28 0.90
C ARG A 140 -6.74 -1.87 1.59
N ALA A 141 -7.60 -2.85 1.92
CA ALA A 141 -8.85 -2.65 2.67
C ALA A 141 -9.79 -1.57 2.08
N LEU A 142 -9.73 -1.35 0.76
CA LEU A 142 -10.51 -0.33 0.06
C LEU A 142 -11.86 -0.86 -0.42
N ALA A 143 -11.87 -2.03 -1.08
CA ALA A 143 -13.05 -2.65 -1.70
C ALA A 143 -12.83 -4.16 -1.89
N ASP A 144 -13.87 -4.86 -2.37
CA ASP A 144 -13.75 -6.22 -2.87
C ASP A 144 -12.81 -6.29 -4.09
N LEU A 145 -12.35 -7.50 -4.44
CA LEU A 145 -11.37 -7.67 -5.51
C LEU A 145 -11.93 -7.27 -6.88
N LYS A 146 -13.19 -7.55 -7.18
CA LYS A 146 -13.84 -7.20 -8.45
C LYS A 146 -13.79 -5.69 -8.70
N THR A 147 -14.13 -4.90 -7.67
CA THR A 147 -14.02 -3.44 -7.71
C THR A 147 -12.57 -2.98 -7.87
N LEU A 148 -11.63 -3.59 -7.13
CA LEU A 148 -10.20 -3.28 -7.28
C LEU A 148 -9.67 -3.56 -8.68
N ILE A 149 -10.09 -4.66 -9.32
CA ILE A 149 -9.72 -4.98 -10.70
C ILE A 149 -10.26 -3.92 -11.68
N SER A 150 -11.48 -3.39 -11.44
CA SER A 150 -11.98 -2.29 -12.28
C SER A 150 -11.12 -1.02 -12.17
N PHE A 151 -10.62 -0.72 -10.97
CA PHE A 151 -9.66 0.38 -10.77
C PHE A 151 -8.30 0.09 -11.41
N CYS A 152 -7.83 -1.15 -11.35
CA CYS A 152 -6.62 -1.57 -12.05
C CYS A 152 -6.76 -1.36 -13.56
N ASN A 153 -7.87 -1.79 -14.16
CA ASN A 153 -8.14 -1.57 -15.59
C ASN A 153 -8.13 -0.09 -15.98
N ARG A 154 -8.55 0.80 -15.08
CA ARG A 154 -8.59 2.25 -15.31
C ARG A 154 -7.24 2.94 -15.12
N HIS A 155 -6.48 2.54 -14.08
CA HIS A 155 -5.35 3.33 -13.60
C HIS A 155 -3.98 2.69 -13.84
N LEU A 156 -3.90 1.39 -14.18
CA LEU A 156 -2.64 0.76 -14.59
C LEU A 156 -2.22 1.16 -16.01
N SER A 157 -0.93 1.21 -16.24
CA SER A 157 -0.35 1.14 -17.58
C SER A 157 -0.54 -0.27 -18.16
N ARG A 158 -0.37 -0.45 -19.46
CA ARG A 158 -0.55 -1.77 -20.13
C ARG A 158 0.37 -2.86 -19.56
N SER A 159 1.58 -2.51 -19.16
CA SER A 159 2.57 -3.41 -18.56
C SER A 159 2.59 -3.32 -17.03
N GLY A 160 1.72 -2.51 -16.44
CA GLY A 160 1.68 -2.28 -15.00
C GLY A 160 1.23 -3.51 -14.21
N ILE A 161 1.61 -3.52 -12.95
CA ILE A 161 1.25 -4.57 -12.00
C ILE A 161 0.44 -3.98 -10.83
N ALA A 162 -0.52 -4.74 -10.30
CA ALA A 162 -1.16 -4.39 -9.04
C ALA A 162 -0.71 -5.33 -7.93
N LEU A 163 -0.49 -4.78 -6.74
CA LEU A 163 -0.15 -5.47 -5.50
C LEU A 163 -1.29 -5.25 -4.50
N LEU A 164 -2.13 -6.26 -4.31
CA LEU A 164 -3.38 -6.15 -3.58
C LEU A 164 -3.38 -7.08 -2.35
N PRO A 165 -3.04 -6.58 -1.13
CA PRO A 165 -3.19 -7.36 0.09
C PRO A 165 -4.64 -7.75 0.33
N LYS A 166 -4.89 -9.06 0.53
CA LYS A 166 -6.22 -9.65 0.74
C LYS A 166 -6.19 -10.63 1.91
N GLY A 167 -7.24 -10.64 2.70
CA GLY A 167 -7.41 -11.56 3.84
C GLY A 167 -7.89 -12.96 3.43
N ALA A 168 -8.32 -13.75 4.41
CA ALA A 168 -8.65 -15.18 4.27
C ALA A 168 -9.66 -15.53 3.13
N ASN A 169 -10.53 -14.59 2.76
CA ASN A 169 -11.55 -14.81 1.72
C ASN A 169 -11.02 -14.59 0.28
N TRP A 170 -9.73 -14.38 0.07
CA TRP A 170 -9.15 -14.01 -1.22
C TRP A 170 -9.49 -14.99 -2.35
N LYS A 171 -9.59 -16.29 -2.08
CA LYS A 171 -9.92 -17.31 -3.10
C LYS A 171 -11.32 -17.12 -3.66
N LYS A 172 -12.30 -16.82 -2.79
CA LYS A 172 -13.67 -16.53 -3.19
C LYS A 172 -13.72 -15.24 -4.00
N GLU A 173 -13.10 -14.16 -3.50
CA GLU A 173 -13.05 -12.88 -4.21
C GLU A 173 -12.37 -13.01 -5.58
N LEU A 174 -11.35 -13.88 -5.71
CA LEU A 174 -10.67 -14.16 -6.98
C LEU A 174 -11.60 -14.85 -7.98
N SER A 175 -12.40 -15.83 -7.51
CA SER A 175 -13.41 -16.49 -8.35
C SER A 175 -14.46 -15.51 -8.82
N ASP A 176 -15.02 -14.71 -7.91
CA ASP A 176 -16.06 -13.72 -8.20
C ASP A 176 -15.56 -12.66 -9.22
N ALA A 177 -14.31 -12.21 -9.09
CA ALA A 177 -13.73 -11.23 -10.02
C ALA A 177 -13.52 -11.80 -11.42
N ARG A 178 -13.18 -13.08 -11.55
CA ARG A 178 -12.97 -13.77 -12.83
C ARG A 178 -14.25 -14.00 -13.65
N GLU A 179 -15.41 -13.80 -13.07
CA GLU A 179 -16.68 -13.82 -13.82
C GLU A 179 -16.81 -12.67 -14.84
N GLU A 180 -16.17 -11.53 -14.57
CA GLU A 180 -16.26 -10.33 -15.41
C GLU A 180 -14.92 -9.86 -16.00
N TRP A 181 -13.81 -10.32 -15.41
CA TRP A 181 -12.47 -9.81 -15.73
C TRP A 181 -11.51 -10.95 -16.07
N LYS A 182 -10.66 -10.70 -17.06
CA LYS A 182 -9.50 -11.54 -17.38
C LYS A 182 -8.25 -10.88 -16.85
N PHE A 183 -7.45 -11.63 -16.09
CA PHE A 183 -6.19 -11.19 -15.52
C PHE A 183 -5.36 -12.37 -15.02
N ASP A 184 -4.07 -12.20 -14.96
CA ASP A 184 -3.16 -13.12 -14.27
C ASP A 184 -3.07 -12.72 -12.79
N ALA A 185 -3.06 -13.70 -11.91
CA ALA A 185 -2.97 -13.51 -10.47
C ALA A 185 -1.99 -14.51 -9.85
N GLU A 186 -0.96 -13.98 -9.20
CA GLU A 186 0.02 -14.73 -8.42
C GLU A 186 -0.21 -14.41 -6.93
N PRO A 187 -0.63 -15.40 -6.11
CA PRO A 187 -0.77 -15.20 -4.68
C PRO A 187 0.58 -15.39 -3.97
N ILE A 188 1.00 -14.37 -3.21
CA ILE A 188 2.19 -14.39 -2.35
C ILE A 188 1.71 -14.42 -0.91
N THR A 189 2.07 -15.46 -0.15
CA THR A 189 1.63 -15.62 1.25
C THR A 189 2.10 -14.45 2.11
N SER A 190 1.22 -13.93 2.97
CA SER A 190 1.59 -12.90 3.94
C SER A 190 2.56 -13.46 4.99
N LEU A 191 3.56 -12.66 5.37
CA LEU A 191 4.52 -13.01 6.43
C LEU A 191 3.92 -12.87 7.83
N THR A 192 2.83 -12.13 7.98
CA THR A 192 2.24 -11.77 9.27
C THR A 192 0.91 -12.49 9.54
N GLU A 193 0.24 -12.98 8.48
CA GLU A 193 -1.06 -13.65 8.58
C GLU A 193 -1.13 -14.82 7.58
N PRO A 194 -1.04 -16.08 8.04
CA PRO A 194 -0.94 -17.23 7.14
C PRO A 194 -2.13 -17.44 6.19
N GLN A 195 -3.30 -16.88 6.52
CA GLN A 195 -4.50 -16.98 5.68
C GLN A 195 -4.62 -15.83 4.68
N ALA A 196 -3.77 -14.81 4.81
CA ALA A 196 -3.75 -13.65 3.94
C ALA A 196 -2.70 -13.79 2.83
N VAL A 197 -2.90 -13.05 1.74
CA VAL A 197 -1.96 -13.01 0.61
C VAL A 197 -1.82 -11.59 0.08
N ILE A 198 -0.73 -11.34 -0.63
CA ILE A 198 -0.61 -10.23 -1.58
C ILE A 198 -0.88 -10.82 -2.96
N LEU A 199 -1.96 -10.41 -3.61
CA LEU A 199 -2.24 -10.78 -5.00
C LEU A 199 -1.45 -9.86 -5.92
N LYS A 200 -0.50 -10.43 -6.67
CA LYS A 200 0.20 -9.73 -7.76
C LYS A 200 -0.57 -9.96 -9.05
N ILE A 201 -1.19 -8.89 -9.56
CA ILE A 201 -2.10 -8.91 -10.70
C ILE A 201 -1.46 -8.27 -11.92
N LYS A 202 -1.66 -8.87 -13.10
CA LYS A 202 -1.19 -8.37 -14.40
C LYS A 202 -2.24 -8.61 -15.48
N GLY A 203 -2.11 -7.89 -16.62
CA GLY A 203 -2.88 -8.17 -17.83
C GLY A 203 -4.38 -7.99 -17.69
N VAL A 204 -4.82 -6.99 -16.91
CA VAL A 204 -6.24 -6.75 -16.66
C VAL A 204 -6.97 -6.30 -17.92
N THR A 205 -8.00 -7.06 -18.31
CA THR A 205 -8.92 -6.73 -19.41
C THR A 205 -10.34 -7.14 -19.05
N ARG A 206 -11.33 -6.50 -19.65
CA ARG A 206 -12.72 -6.95 -19.47
C ARG A 206 -12.95 -8.26 -20.22
N GLY A 207 -13.64 -9.21 -19.57
CA GLY A 207 -13.94 -10.53 -20.13
C GLY A 207 -15.04 -10.50 -21.20
#